data_f3f12a719e4e11014bfaa6602b312052
#
_entry.id   f3f12a719e4e11014bfaa6602b312052
#
_cell.length_a   1.000
_cell.length_b   1.000
_cell.length_c   1.000
_cell.angle_alpha   90.00
_cell.angle_beta   90.00
_cell.angle_gamma   90.00
#
_symmetry.space_group_name_H-M   'P 1'
#
loop_
_entity.id
_entity.type
_entity.pdbx_description
1 polymer ?
#
loop_
_entity_poly.entity_id
_entity_poly.type
_entity_poly.pdbx_seq_one_letter_code
_entity_poly.pdbx_strand_id
1 'polypeptide(L)'
;GTWKVKDANSVTKDGSIVDVFTSMTLTISGGSASGGSYSTSNSDSGEIWPSSGFWTFENADKNKIFRSDGVAVSISVTEGTLRTSFTTAGGIKDGNWVFDFTKQ
;
A
#
# COMPACT_ATOMS: atom_id res chain seq x y z
N GLY A 1 5.89 4.92 -10.42
CA GLY A 1 5.45 3.85 -11.30
C GLY A 1 4.14 3.21 -10.87
N THR A 2 3.66 2.33 -11.68
CA THR A 2 2.42 1.59 -11.41
C THR A 2 2.75 0.17 -11.00
N TRP A 3 2.09 -0.29 -9.95
CA TRP A 3 2.27 -1.59 -9.36
C TRP A 3 0.92 -2.33 -9.34
N LYS A 4 0.94 -3.62 -9.53
CA LYS A 4 -0.28 -4.44 -9.41
C LYS A 4 -0.10 -5.50 -8.34
N VAL A 5 -1.20 -5.93 -7.72
CA VAL A 5 -1.17 -7.06 -6.79
C VAL A 5 -0.65 -8.29 -7.52
N LYS A 6 0.33 -8.96 -6.92
CA LYS A 6 1.09 -10.02 -7.58
C LYS A 6 0.21 -11.22 -7.95
N ASP A 7 -0.59 -11.71 -7.01
CA ASP A 7 -1.48 -12.84 -7.20
C ASP A 7 -2.52 -12.92 -6.06
N ALA A 8 -3.38 -13.92 -6.08
CA ALA A 8 -4.43 -14.09 -5.08
C ALA A 8 -3.90 -14.33 -3.66
N ASN A 9 -2.64 -14.74 -3.52
CA ASN A 9 -2.04 -15.02 -2.22
C ASN A 9 -1.21 -13.86 -1.68
N SER A 10 -1.20 -12.72 -2.36
CA SER A 10 -0.26 -11.63 -2.09
C SER A 10 -0.78 -10.62 -1.08
N VAL A 11 -2.05 -10.66 -0.73
CA VAL A 11 -2.63 -9.77 0.26
C VAL A 11 -3.04 -10.58 1.48
N THR A 12 -2.53 -10.18 2.64
CA THR A 12 -2.88 -10.83 3.90
C THR A 12 -3.34 -9.81 4.93
N LYS A 13 -4.23 -10.27 5.79
CA LYS A 13 -4.65 -9.56 7.00
C LYS A 13 -4.39 -10.47 8.19
N ASP A 14 -3.54 -10.03 9.10
CA ASP A 14 -3.12 -10.82 10.28
C ASP A 14 -2.61 -12.22 9.88
N GLY A 15 -1.94 -12.31 8.72
CA GLY A 15 -1.40 -13.56 8.21
C GLY A 15 -2.35 -14.42 7.39
N SER A 16 -3.62 -14.04 7.30
CA SER A 16 -4.63 -14.79 6.52
C SER A 16 -4.84 -14.16 5.15
N ILE A 17 -4.90 -14.98 4.12
CA ILE A 17 -5.05 -14.51 2.74
C ILE A 17 -6.40 -13.82 2.54
N VAL A 18 -6.36 -12.65 1.89
CA VAL A 18 -7.55 -11.89 1.47
C VAL A 18 -7.45 -11.71 -0.04
N ASP A 19 -8.32 -12.35 -0.80
CA ASP A 19 -8.19 -12.44 -2.26
C ASP A 19 -9.03 -11.44 -3.04
N VAL A 20 -9.71 -10.50 -2.36
CA VAL A 20 -10.58 -9.51 -3.01
C VAL A 20 -9.83 -8.36 -3.68
N PHE A 21 -8.51 -8.27 -3.49
CA PHE A 21 -7.68 -7.20 -4.04
C PHE A 21 -6.90 -7.62 -5.29
N THR A 22 -7.17 -8.78 -5.88
CA THR A 22 -6.35 -9.33 -6.96
C THR A 22 -6.27 -8.46 -8.22
N SER A 23 -7.28 -7.62 -8.46
CA SER A 23 -7.30 -6.70 -9.61
C SER A 23 -6.78 -5.30 -9.27
N MET A 24 -6.32 -5.07 -8.05
CA MET A 24 -5.90 -3.76 -7.61
C MET A 24 -4.59 -3.35 -8.24
N THR A 25 -4.50 -2.08 -8.63
CA THR A 25 -3.25 -1.43 -9.01
C THR A 25 -3.00 -0.24 -8.10
N LEU A 26 -1.74 0.06 -7.88
CA LEU A 26 -1.28 1.21 -7.09
C LEU A 26 -0.30 2.00 -7.94
N THR A 27 -0.61 3.27 -8.17
CA THR A 27 0.28 4.19 -8.88
C THR A 27 0.86 5.17 -7.88
N ILE A 28 2.19 5.26 -7.83
CA ILE A 28 2.91 6.18 -6.96
C ILE A 28 3.61 7.20 -7.84
N SER A 29 3.35 8.47 -7.58
CA SER A 29 3.91 9.58 -8.33
C SER A 29 4.62 10.55 -7.38
N GLY A 30 5.56 11.32 -7.92
CA GLY A 30 6.37 12.23 -7.16
C GLY A 30 7.76 11.66 -6.94
N GLY A 31 8.16 11.50 -5.70
CA GLY A 31 9.49 10.95 -5.41
C GLY A 31 10.51 12.01 -5.09
N SER A 32 10.08 13.23 -4.79
CA SER A 32 10.94 14.21 -4.15
C SER A 32 11.20 13.78 -2.71
N ALA A 33 12.18 14.42 -2.06
CA ALA A 33 12.50 14.12 -0.66
C ALA A 33 11.31 14.40 0.27
N SER A 34 10.35 15.23 -0.14
CA SER A 34 9.20 15.61 0.67
C SER A 34 7.97 14.73 0.47
N GLY A 35 7.99 13.80 -0.52
CA GLY A 35 6.87 12.91 -0.75
C GLY A 35 6.25 13.03 -2.14
N GLY A 36 4.99 12.63 -2.28
CA GLY A 36 4.29 12.64 -3.55
C GLY A 36 2.82 12.30 -3.42
N SER A 37 2.24 11.77 -4.47
CA SER A 37 0.84 11.35 -4.52
C SER A 37 0.73 9.88 -4.87
N TYR A 38 -0.44 9.30 -4.58
CA TYR A 38 -0.76 7.94 -5.01
C TYR A 38 -2.21 7.87 -5.48
N SER A 39 -2.48 6.86 -6.29
CA SER A 39 -3.83 6.49 -6.67
C SER A 39 -3.93 4.98 -6.77
N THR A 40 -5.13 4.46 -6.59
CA THR A 40 -5.40 3.03 -6.72
C THR A 40 -6.56 2.80 -7.68
N SER A 41 -6.54 1.65 -8.35
CA SER A 41 -7.67 1.16 -9.12
C SER A 41 -8.07 -0.20 -8.55
N ASN A 42 -9.38 -0.46 -8.54
CA ASN A 42 -9.93 -1.74 -8.09
C ASN A 42 -9.55 -2.11 -6.66
N SER A 43 -9.33 -1.11 -5.79
CA SER A 43 -9.20 -1.36 -4.36
C SER A 43 -10.57 -1.74 -3.82
N ASP A 44 -10.68 -2.89 -3.19
CA ASP A 44 -11.94 -3.40 -2.65
C ASP A 44 -12.45 -2.53 -1.49
N SER A 45 -11.56 -1.86 -0.79
CA SER A 45 -11.94 -1.06 0.38
C SER A 45 -11.12 0.21 0.47
N GLY A 46 -11.80 1.36 0.46
CA GLY A 46 -11.17 2.65 0.67
C GLY A 46 -10.62 2.84 2.08
N GLU A 47 -11.05 2.03 3.06
CA GLU A 47 -10.47 2.05 4.39
C GLU A 47 -9.05 1.47 4.40
N ILE A 48 -8.77 0.54 3.50
CA ILE A 48 -7.50 -0.15 3.43
C ILE A 48 -6.57 0.58 2.45
N TRP A 49 -7.03 0.79 1.21
CA TRP A 49 -6.33 1.60 0.23
C TRP A 49 -7.31 2.58 -0.41
N PRO A 50 -7.24 3.87 -0.04
CA PRO A 50 -8.08 4.90 -0.66
C PRO A 50 -7.81 5.01 -2.16
N SER A 51 -8.78 5.53 -2.90
CA SER A 51 -8.65 5.69 -4.35
C SER A 51 -7.55 6.67 -4.75
N SER A 52 -7.25 7.63 -3.90
CA SER A 52 -6.17 8.59 -4.12
C SER A 52 -5.78 9.27 -2.82
N GLY A 53 -4.61 9.88 -2.80
CA GLY A 53 -4.13 10.63 -1.67
C GLY A 53 -2.69 11.08 -1.87
N PHE A 54 -2.10 11.54 -0.78
CA PHE A 54 -0.72 12.00 -0.74
C PHE A 54 0.06 11.18 0.28
N TRP A 55 1.37 11.17 0.12
CA TRP A 55 2.26 10.50 1.05
C TRP A 55 3.50 11.34 1.31
N THR A 56 4.10 11.15 2.50
CA THR A 56 5.38 11.75 2.88
C THR A 56 6.25 10.69 3.51
N PHE A 57 7.56 10.87 3.44
CA PHE A 57 8.48 9.98 4.14
C PHE A 57 8.42 10.24 5.65
N GLU A 58 8.38 9.17 6.44
CA GLU A 58 8.41 9.26 7.89
C GLU A 58 9.84 9.39 8.43
N ASN A 59 10.81 8.79 7.73
CA ASN A 59 12.20 8.76 8.20
C ASN A 59 13.19 8.97 7.05
N ALA A 60 14.44 9.16 7.42
CA ALA A 60 15.53 9.38 6.46
C ALA A 60 15.85 8.13 5.62
N ASP A 61 15.54 6.96 6.10
CA ASP A 61 15.79 5.70 5.41
C ASP A 61 14.81 5.44 4.27
N LYS A 62 13.72 6.22 4.22
CA LYS A 62 12.70 6.16 3.17
C LYS A 62 12.04 4.78 3.03
N ASN A 63 12.00 4.04 4.13
CA ASN A 63 11.34 2.73 4.18
C ASN A 63 9.99 2.77 4.93
N LYS A 64 9.54 3.95 5.28
CA LYS A 64 8.25 4.16 5.91
C LYS A 64 7.66 5.48 5.45
N ILE A 65 6.39 5.45 5.10
CA ILE A 65 5.66 6.62 4.63
C ILE A 65 4.41 6.84 5.47
N PHE A 66 3.95 8.09 5.51
CA PHE A 66 2.61 8.42 6.00
C PHE A 66 1.71 8.71 4.82
N ARG A 67 0.54 8.07 4.79
CA ARG A 67 -0.53 8.43 3.87
C ARG A 67 -1.28 9.65 4.43
N SER A 68 -1.94 10.38 3.55
CA SER A 68 -2.71 11.55 3.94
C SER A 68 -3.91 11.25 4.86
N ASP A 69 -4.33 10.00 4.93
CA ASP A 69 -5.36 9.54 5.86
C ASP A 69 -4.81 9.19 7.25
N GLY A 70 -3.52 9.42 7.49
CA GLY A 70 -2.90 9.21 8.79
C GLY A 70 -2.32 7.81 9.01
N VAL A 71 -2.36 6.95 8.01
CA VAL A 71 -1.84 5.58 8.14
C VAL A 71 -0.35 5.57 7.83
N ALA A 72 0.45 5.02 8.73
CA ALA A 72 1.87 4.78 8.51
C ALA A 72 2.04 3.46 7.76
N VAL A 73 2.80 3.48 6.66
CA VAL A 73 3.01 2.32 5.81
C VAL A 73 4.49 2.02 5.73
N SER A 74 4.86 0.80 6.11
CA SER A 74 6.22 0.29 5.89
C SER A 74 6.34 -0.18 4.45
N ILE A 75 7.40 0.22 3.76
CA ILE A 75 7.61 -0.16 2.37
C ILE A 75 8.94 -0.87 2.20
N SER A 76 8.97 -1.85 1.32
CA SER A 76 10.18 -2.55 0.93
C SER A 76 10.13 -2.76 -0.57
N VAL A 77 11.12 -2.20 -1.26
CA VAL A 77 11.21 -2.29 -2.72
C VAL A 77 12.44 -3.12 -3.06
N THR A 78 12.21 -4.20 -3.78
CA THR A 78 13.26 -4.99 -4.40
C THR A 78 13.02 -4.99 -5.90
N GLU A 79 13.94 -5.54 -6.68
CA GLU A 79 13.83 -5.52 -8.13
C GLU A 79 12.48 -6.09 -8.59
N GLY A 80 11.62 -5.22 -9.14
CA GLY A 80 10.32 -5.61 -9.68
C GLY A 80 9.24 -5.93 -8.64
N THR A 81 9.51 -5.77 -7.35
CA THR A 81 8.55 -6.10 -6.29
C THR A 81 8.46 -4.97 -5.27
N LEU A 82 7.25 -4.67 -4.84
CA LEU A 82 6.97 -3.71 -3.78
C LEU A 82 6.12 -4.40 -2.71
N ARG A 83 6.59 -4.40 -1.48
CA ARG A 83 5.79 -4.83 -0.34
C ARG A 83 5.39 -3.61 0.48
N THR A 84 4.09 -3.50 0.79
CA THR A 84 3.59 -2.51 1.73
C THR A 84 2.96 -3.23 2.91
N SER A 85 3.19 -2.71 4.11
CA SER A 85 2.54 -3.24 5.31
C SER A 85 2.11 -2.10 6.21
N PHE A 86 0.93 -2.24 6.80
CA PHE A 86 0.37 -1.23 7.68
C PHE A 86 -0.68 -1.86 8.60
N THR A 87 -1.00 -1.14 9.67
CA THR A 87 -2.02 -1.56 10.63
C THR A 87 -3.17 -0.58 10.57
N THR A 88 -4.40 -1.09 10.51
CA THR A 88 -5.61 -0.30 10.61
C THR A 88 -6.28 -0.54 11.95
N ALA A 89 -6.94 0.48 12.48
CA ALA A 89 -7.60 0.42 13.79
C ALA A 89 -8.89 1.25 13.77
N GLY A 90 -9.85 0.83 14.58
CA GLY A 90 -11.10 1.56 14.76
C GLY A 90 -12.22 1.19 13.80
N GLY A 91 -12.05 0.17 12.95
CA GLY A 91 -13.04 -0.27 11.99
C GLY A 91 -13.23 -1.78 11.97
N ILE A 92 -14.15 -2.25 11.15
CA ILE A 92 -14.41 -3.69 11.01
C ILE A 92 -13.29 -4.43 10.26
N LYS A 93 -12.40 -3.68 9.60
CA LYS A 93 -11.26 -4.23 8.86
C LYS A 93 -9.95 -3.99 9.59
N ASP A 94 -9.98 -3.88 10.91
CA ASP A 94 -8.79 -3.72 11.73
C ASP A 94 -7.85 -4.90 11.57
N GLY A 95 -6.57 -4.64 11.59
CA GLY A 95 -5.55 -5.68 11.56
C GLY A 95 -4.27 -5.22 10.88
N ASN A 96 -3.35 -6.16 10.77
CA ASN A 96 -2.08 -5.96 10.08
C ASN A 96 -2.22 -6.42 8.64
N TRP A 97 -2.10 -5.48 7.72
CA TRP A 97 -2.26 -5.74 6.29
C TRP A 97 -0.90 -5.77 5.61
N VAL A 98 -0.72 -6.73 4.72
CA VAL A 98 0.47 -6.83 3.87
C VAL A 98 0.01 -6.98 2.44
N PHE A 99 0.53 -6.13 1.55
CA PHE A 99 0.28 -6.19 0.12
C PHE A 99 1.60 -6.40 -0.61
N ASP A 100 1.68 -7.42 -1.43
CA ASP A 100 2.81 -7.66 -2.33
C ASP A 100 2.38 -7.30 -3.76
N PHE A 101 3.11 -6.36 -4.34
CA PHE A 101 2.86 -5.89 -5.70
C PHE A 101 4.02 -6.26 -6.60
N THR A 102 3.74 -6.43 -7.88
CA THR A 102 4.76 -6.49 -8.92
C THR A 102 4.67 -5.27 -9.81
N LYS A 103 5.78 -4.87 -10.38
CA LYS A 103 5.82 -3.74 -11.29
C LYS A 103 5.02 -4.08 -12.55
N GLN A 104 4.12 -3.15 -12.89
CA GLN A 104 3.30 -3.28 -14.09
C GLN A 104 4.05 -2.83 -15.33
#